data_1680f6a8e5a0ebd2193a77bf6e69b769
#
_entry.id   1680f6a8e5a0ebd2193a77bf6e69b769
#
_cell.length_a   1.000
_cell.length_b   1.000
_cell.length_c   1.000
_cell.angle_alpha   90.00
_cell.angle_beta   90.00
_cell.angle_gamma   90.00
#
_symmetry.space_group_name_H-M   'P 1'
#
loop_
_entity.id
_entity.type
_entity.pdbx_description
1 polymer ?
#
loop_
_entity_poly.entity_id
_entity_poly.type
_entity_poly.pdbx_seq_one_letter_code
_entity_poly.pdbx_strand_id
1 'polypeptide(L)'
;MIRNGNQVTYETRGETLVIHVGGEIDHHSAVAVRTGIDEKIASERPQKVMLELSGVDFMDSSGLGLIMGRYALVKQYGGTLSVLDPSPAVVKIIKLAGMERMVSILRTKTKQ
;
A
#
# COMPACT_ATOMS: atom_id res chain seq x y z
N MET A 1 21.68 -2.24 -14.49
CA MET A 1 21.12 -2.12 -14.20
C MET A 1 20.30 -1.85 -13.59
N ILE A 2 19.76 -1.62 -13.47
CA ILE A 2 19.02 -1.32 -13.06
C ILE A 2 18.38 -1.25 -12.44
N ARG A 3 17.88 -1.00 -11.99
CA ARG A 3 17.12 -0.81 -11.51
C ARG A 3 16.42 -0.49 -10.81
N ASN A 4 16.49 -0.13 -10.78
CA ASN A 4 15.70 0.33 -9.98
C ASN A 4 14.38 -0.05 -9.61
N GLY A 5 14.00 -0.50 -9.29
CA GLY A 5 12.65 -0.86 -9.06
C GLY A 5 12.22 -0.69 -7.63
N ASN A 6 10.97 -1.06 -7.38
CA ASN A 6 10.44 -1.01 -6.03
C ASN A 6 10.98 -2.15 -5.19
N GLN A 7 11.04 -1.90 -3.90
CA GLN A 7 11.35 -2.94 -2.94
C GLN A 7 10.06 -3.25 -2.20
N VAL A 8 9.70 -4.52 -2.15
CA VAL A 8 8.47 -4.93 -1.48
C VAL A 8 8.81 -6.08 -0.54
N THR A 9 8.48 -5.91 0.73
CA THR A 9 8.62 -6.98 1.70
C THR A 9 7.31 -7.17 2.43
N TYR A 10 7.12 -8.35 2.98
CA TYR A 10 5.86 -8.73 3.62
C TYR A 10 6.13 -9.19 5.04
N GLU A 11 5.23 -8.84 5.93
CA GLU A 11 5.33 -9.24 7.31
C GLU A 11 3.96 -9.68 7.78
N THR A 12 3.84 -10.91 8.25
CA THR A 12 2.56 -11.43 8.72
C THR A 12 2.57 -11.48 10.24
N ARG A 13 1.57 -10.87 10.86
CA ARG A 13 1.40 -10.90 12.31
C ARG A 13 -0.04 -11.29 12.60
N GLY A 14 -0.25 -12.58 12.94
CA GLY A 14 -1.60 -13.06 13.15
C GLY A 14 -2.44 -12.88 11.90
N GLU A 15 -3.50 -12.11 12.01
CA GLU A 15 -4.41 -11.86 10.89
C GLU A 15 -4.09 -10.57 10.14
N THR A 16 -2.96 -9.96 10.45
CA THR A 16 -2.54 -8.72 9.80
C THR A 16 -1.37 -8.98 8.87
N LEU A 17 -1.50 -8.49 7.64
CA LEU A 17 -0.41 -8.51 6.67
C LEU A 17 0.08 -7.09 6.49
N VAL A 18 1.37 -6.86 6.77
CA VAL A 18 1.99 -5.56 6.54
C VAL A 18 2.84 -5.68 5.29
N ILE A 19 2.60 -4.80 4.34
CA ILE A 19 3.31 -4.78 3.07
C ILE A 19 4.14 -3.50 3.02
N HIS A 20 5.46 -3.67 3.07
CA HIS A 20 6.39 -2.54 3.01
C HIS A 20 6.78 -2.30 1.57
N VAL A 21 6.47 -1.12 1.05
CA VAL A 21 6.79 -0.76 -0.32
C VAL A 21 7.73 0.43 -0.29
N GLY A 22 8.83 0.34 -1.01
CA GLY A 22 9.77 1.45 -1.16
C GLY A 22 9.97 1.80 -2.62
N GLY A 23 10.53 2.99 -2.86
CA GLY A 23 10.77 3.46 -4.20
C GLY A 23 9.58 4.22 -4.78
N GLU A 24 9.79 4.82 -5.94
CA GLU A 24 8.71 5.53 -6.61
C GLU A 24 7.70 4.54 -7.18
N ILE A 25 6.43 4.89 -7.09
CA ILE A 25 5.38 4.08 -7.68
C ILE A 25 4.87 4.81 -8.91
N ASP A 26 5.21 4.28 -10.08
CA ASP A 26 4.80 4.83 -11.35
C ASP A 26 4.09 3.76 -12.16
N HIS A 27 3.75 4.09 -13.39
CA HIS A 27 2.98 3.19 -14.24
C HIS A 27 3.68 1.84 -14.45
N HIS A 28 5.00 1.86 -14.61
CA HIS A 28 5.75 0.62 -14.84
C HIS A 28 5.84 -0.26 -13.60
N SER A 29 6.21 0.36 -12.48
CA SER A 29 6.45 -0.40 -11.26
C SER A 29 5.17 -0.89 -10.61
N ALA A 30 4.07 -0.18 -10.82
CA ALA A 30 2.81 -0.53 -10.18
C ALA A 30 2.33 -1.92 -10.55
N VAL A 31 2.57 -2.34 -11.80
CA VAL A 31 2.11 -3.65 -12.26
C VAL A 31 2.79 -4.77 -11.49
N ALA A 32 4.12 -4.71 -11.38
CA ALA A 32 4.87 -5.75 -10.68
C ALA A 32 4.53 -5.78 -9.19
N VAL A 33 4.42 -4.59 -8.57
CA VAL A 33 4.08 -4.49 -7.16
C VAL A 33 2.69 -5.08 -6.91
N ARG A 34 1.74 -4.74 -7.77
CA ARG A 34 0.38 -5.24 -7.63
C ARG A 34 0.32 -6.76 -7.70
N THR A 35 1.01 -7.36 -8.67
CA THR A 35 0.97 -8.81 -8.84
C THR A 35 1.46 -9.53 -7.59
N GLY A 36 2.57 -9.09 -7.02
CA GLY A 36 3.10 -9.72 -5.83
C GLY A 36 2.17 -9.58 -4.64
N ILE A 37 1.60 -8.39 -4.46
CA ILE A 37 0.68 -8.15 -3.35
C ILE A 37 -0.58 -8.99 -3.49
N ASP A 38 -1.15 -9.04 -4.71
CA ASP A 38 -2.38 -9.79 -4.94
C ASP A 38 -2.19 -11.27 -4.64
N GLU A 39 -1.05 -11.83 -5.03
CA GLU A 39 -0.75 -13.22 -4.74
C GLU A 39 -0.67 -13.47 -3.25
N LYS A 40 -0.06 -12.55 -2.52
CA LYS A 40 0.09 -12.70 -1.08
C LYS A 40 -1.25 -12.60 -0.37
N ILE A 41 -2.08 -11.64 -0.78
CA ILE A 41 -3.40 -11.47 -0.19
C ILE A 41 -4.28 -12.71 -0.49
N ALA A 42 -4.22 -13.21 -1.71
CA ALA A 42 -5.02 -14.38 -2.09
C ALA A 42 -4.62 -15.62 -1.30
N SER A 43 -3.32 -15.78 -1.05
CA SER A 43 -2.86 -16.97 -0.35
C SER A 43 -3.11 -16.90 1.15
N GLU A 44 -2.99 -15.72 1.76
CA GLU A 44 -3.10 -15.60 3.22
C GLU A 44 -4.47 -15.13 3.68
N ARG A 45 -5.19 -14.43 2.83
CA ARG A 45 -6.52 -13.87 3.14
C ARG A 45 -6.56 -13.19 4.51
N PRO A 46 -5.69 -12.18 4.72
CA PRO A 46 -5.61 -11.53 6.02
C PRO A 46 -6.86 -10.71 6.32
N GLN A 47 -7.17 -10.57 7.60
CA GLN A 47 -8.26 -9.71 8.03
C GLN A 47 -7.92 -8.24 7.87
N LYS A 48 -6.65 -7.91 8.07
CA LYS A 48 -6.18 -6.53 7.95
C LYS A 48 -4.96 -6.51 7.05
N VAL A 49 -4.95 -5.56 6.13
CA VAL A 49 -3.80 -5.32 5.28
C VAL A 49 -3.35 -3.89 5.51
N MET A 50 -2.06 -3.71 5.76
CA MET A 50 -1.47 -2.39 5.91
C MET A 50 -0.43 -2.20 4.83
N LEU A 51 -0.63 -1.17 4.01
CA LEU A 51 0.38 -0.76 3.04
C LEU A 51 1.28 0.26 3.71
N GLU A 52 2.49 -0.15 4.05
CA GLU A 52 3.43 0.72 4.72
C GLU A 52 4.25 1.43 3.65
N LEU A 53 4.10 2.74 3.55
CA LEU A 53 4.62 3.52 2.43
C LEU A 53 5.66 4.55 2.83
N SER A 54 6.31 4.40 3.99
CA SER A 54 7.30 5.38 4.42
C SER A 54 8.48 5.47 3.45
N GLY A 55 8.74 4.40 2.71
CA GLY A 55 9.82 4.38 1.73
C GLY A 55 9.42 4.90 0.35
N VAL A 56 8.19 5.39 0.19
CA VAL A 56 7.71 5.90 -1.09
C VAL A 56 7.68 7.43 -1.02
N ASP A 57 8.62 8.07 -1.72
CA ASP A 57 8.69 9.52 -1.72
C ASP A 57 7.66 10.15 -2.64
N PHE A 58 7.31 9.43 -3.70
CA PHE A 58 6.44 9.98 -4.73
C PHE A 58 5.64 8.86 -5.39
N MET A 59 4.40 9.17 -5.74
CA MET A 59 3.61 8.29 -6.59
C MET A 59 2.67 9.14 -7.44
N ASP A 60 2.33 8.62 -8.61
CA ASP A 60 1.37 9.27 -9.49
C ASP A 60 0.02 8.56 -9.36
N SER A 61 -0.85 8.77 -10.34
CA SER A 61 -2.17 8.14 -10.32
C SER A 61 -2.09 6.61 -10.34
N SER A 62 -0.97 6.04 -10.83
CA SER A 62 -0.80 4.60 -10.77
C SER A 62 -0.71 4.10 -9.35
N GLY A 63 -0.12 4.90 -8.45
CA GLY A 63 -0.08 4.57 -7.04
C GLY A 63 -1.47 4.58 -6.42
N LEU A 64 -2.30 5.55 -6.80
CA LEU A 64 -3.67 5.57 -6.33
C LEU A 64 -4.42 4.34 -6.81
N GLY A 65 -4.22 3.95 -8.07
CA GLY A 65 -4.83 2.75 -8.62
C GLY A 65 -4.38 1.50 -7.87
N LEU A 66 -3.12 1.46 -7.50
CA LEU A 66 -2.59 0.36 -6.72
C LEU A 66 -3.33 0.24 -5.38
N ILE A 67 -3.49 1.35 -4.68
CA ILE A 67 -4.19 1.36 -3.39
C ILE A 67 -5.67 0.97 -3.57
N MET A 68 -6.33 1.54 -4.57
CA MET A 68 -7.74 1.25 -4.81
C MET A 68 -8.00 -0.20 -5.15
N GLY A 69 -7.17 -0.78 -6.01
CA GLY A 69 -7.33 -2.17 -6.39
C GLY A 69 -7.13 -3.11 -5.21
N ARG A 70 -6.15 -2.79 -4.37
CA ARG A 70 -5.90 -3.60 -3.16
C ARG A 70 -7.04 -3.46 -2.18
N TYR A 71 -7.59 -2.26 -2.06
CA TYR A 71 -8.76 -2.04 -1.23
C TYR A 71 -9.92 -2.93 -1.68
N ALA A 72 -10.21 -2.93 -2.98
CA ALA A 72 -11.32 -3.73 -3.51
C ALA A 72 -11.08 -5.22 -3.27
N LEU A 73 -9.86 -5.68 -3.49
CA LEU A 73 -9.53 -7.10 -3.31
C LEU A 73 -9.68 -7.52 -1.85
N VAL A 74 -9.16 -6.72 -0.94
CA VAL A 74 -9.24 -7.04 0.49
C VAL A 74 -10.69 -7.05 0.96
N LYS A 75 -11.50 -6.13 0.44
CA LYS A 75 -12.92 -6.11 0.78
C LYS A 75 -13.63 -7.37 0.32
N GLN A 76 -13.25 -7.92 -0.84
CA GLN A 76 -13.84 -9.16 -1.32
C GLN A 76 -13.64 -10.30 -0.33
N TYR A 77 -12.53 -10.28 0.39
CA TYR A 77 -12.24 -11.32 1.38
C TYR A 77 -12.69 -10.92 2.79
N GLY A 78 -13.44 -9.83 2.90
CA GLY A 78 -13.98 -9.40 4.19
C GLY A 78 -13.01 -8.66 5.09
N GLY A 79 -11.87 -8.24 4.55
CA GLY A 79 -10.86 -7.56 5.34
C GLY A 79 -10.90 -6.05 5.19
N THR A 80 -9.93 -5.39 5.79
CA THR A 80 -9.77 -3.93 5.72
C THR A 80 -8.38 -3.58 5.26
N LEU A 81 -8.25 -2.40 4.65
CA LEU A 81 -6.98 -1.88 4.17
C LEU A 81 -6.68 -0.54 4.80
N SER A 82 -5.46 -0.39 5.28
CA SER A 82 -4.97 0.88 5.81
C SER A 82 -3.66 1.23 5.12
N VAL A 83 -3.34 2.53 5.10
CA VAL A 83 -2.06 3.02 4.62
C VAL A 83 -1.28 3.49 5.83
N LEU A 84 -0.08 2.97 6.00
CA LEU A 84 0.73 3.20 7.19
C LEU A 84 1.92 4.09 6.84
N ASP A 85 2.07 5.18 7.58
CA ASP A 85 3.21 6.10 7.48
C ASP A 85 3.50 6.63 6.08
N PRO A 86 2.48 7.12 5.33
CA PRO A 86 2.77 7.72 4.04
C PRO A 86 3.51 9.05 4.21
N SER A 87 4.37 9.38 3.26
CA SER A 87 5.04 10.68 3.26
C SER A 87 4.02 11.80 3.06
N PRO A 88 4.38 13.05 3.39
CA PRO A 88 3.44 14.16 3.17
C PRO A 88 2.96 14.28 1.72
N ALA A 89 3.85 14.02 0.76
CA ALA A 89 3.46 14.09 -0.66
C ALA A 89 2.42 13.02 -0.98
N VAL A 90 2.59 11.82 -0.45
CA VAL A 90 1.67 10.72 -0.70
C VAL A 90 0.33 10.98 0.00
N VAL A 91 0.37 11.51 1.23
CA VAL A 91 -0.86 11.88 1.94
C VAL A 91 -1.66 12.88 1.12
N LYS A 92 -0.97 13.88 0.56
CA LYS A 92 -1.66 14.92 -0.22
C LYS A 92 -2.39 14.32 -1.42
N ILE A 93 -1.74 13.40 -2.12
CA ILE A 93 -2.34 12.75 -3.28
C ILE A 93 -3.55 11.93 -2.87
N ILE A 94 -3.43 11.17 -1.78
CA ILE A 94 -4.54 10.36 -1.28
C ILE A 94 -5.73 11.24 -0.93
N LYS A 95 -5.48 12.35 -0.24
CA LYS A 95 -6.56 13.26 0.17
C LYS A 95 -7.20 13.96 -1.00
N LEU A 96 -6.39 14.39 -1.98
CA LEU A 96 -6.94 15.04 -3.16
C LEU A 96 -7.85 14.10 -3.95
N ALA A 97 -7.55 12.80 -3.90
CA ALA A 97 -8.38 11.79 -4.57
C ALA A 97 -9.60 11.39 -3.75
N GLY A 98 -9.72 11.90 -2.52
CA GLY A 98 -10.85 11.56 -1.65
C GLY A 98 -10.77 10.15 -1.09
N MET A 99 -9.62 9.50 -1.18
CA MET A 99 -9.50 8.11 -0.79
C MET A 99 -9.40 7.90 0.71
N GLU A 100 -9.18 8.95 1.49
CA GLU A 100 -9.12 8.79 2.93
C GLU A 100 -10.46 8.35 3.52
N ARG A 101 -11.53 8.38 2.74
CA ARG A 101 -12.82 7.88 3.17
C ARG A 101 -12.91 6.37 3.11
N MET A 102 -12.03 5.75 2.32
CA MET A 102 -12.04 4.32 2.13
C MET A 102 -10.91 3.63 2.87
N VAL A 103 -9.73 4.24 2.87
CA VAL A 103 -8.58 3.66 3.54
C VAL A 103 -8.16 4.59 4.66
N SER A 104 -7.89 4.01 5.83
CA SER A 104 -7.41 4.78 6.96
C SER A 104 -5.93 5.10 6.77
N ILE A 105 -5.54 6.31 7.15
CA ILE A 105 -4.13 6.68 7.15
C ILE A 105 -3.66 6.61 8.61
N LEU A 106 -2.70 5.75 8.86
CA LEU A 106 -2.21 5.49 10.20
C LEU A 106 -0.75 5.86 10.34
N ARG A 107 -0.33 6.16 11.55
CA ARG A 107 1.04 6.48 11.88
C ARG A 107 1.53 5.54 12.96
N THR A 108 2.72 4.99 12.79
CA THR A 108 3.28 4.09 13.79
C THR A 108 3.83 4.85 14.97
N LYS A 109 4.30 6.08 14.77
CA LYS A 109 4.88 6.85 15.83
C LYS A 109 4.17 8.11 16.03
N THR A 110 3.93 8.40 17.28
CA THR A 110 3.63 9.74 17.59
C THR A 110 4.94 10.42 17.76
N LYS A 111 5.02 11.54 17.51
CA LYS A 111 6.21 12.11 17.65
C LYS A 111 6.47 12.55 18.96
N GLN A 112 7.23 12.53 19.54
CA GLN A 112 7.47 12.95 20.83
C GLN A 112 7.93 14.29 20.99
#